data_73430e972f16783b8072f3cb08c71ff8
#
_entry.id   73430e972f16783b8072f3cb08c71ff8
#
_cell.length_a   1.000
_cell.length_b   1.000
_cell.length_c   1.000
_cell.angle_alpha   90.00
_cell.angle_beta   90.00
_cell.angle_gamma   90.00
#
_symmetry.space_group_name_H-M   'P 1'
#
loop_
_entity.id
_entity.type
_entity.pdbx_description
1 polymer ?
#
loop_
_entity_poly.entity_id
_entity_poly.type
_entity_poly.pdbx_seq_one_letter_code
_entity_poly.pdbx_strand_id
1 'polypeptide(L)'
;MMRSGTSTPRPGRRLATALLTLLLACAPLAGCAQYFGNDLDIPGFDPGTTTSNQANTQAALDYLSPDGQVSPDGQWAPGQQTQERWKSLEEGNWNSSGLEELTAAMAAVSTMRTGQDDETTAAATWIVAKSMEFTVGQVPLKNYTNTMKHNLATLLANNPEELAGLANGGSLEVNQRYGLSGLVTDSQFETLLYRVIDNQNAADTLTSTLLQYHHNQVDSTMPTATDPEATLLGLYKNAAMTMGYLDGIAELRADDNTPDTIDVADIKTVLRAQAYVDAAQYGLLSDTAMEAAATGNNGQPFSFYTETDGQPTITAPDPMTPQAAQEYMTWDRLSGDPTMRRINSEMVNSTTGYEQGQGAKIIK
;
A
#
# COMPACT_ATOMS: atom_id res chain seq x y z
N MET A 1 32.54 -34.06 -34.88
CA MET A 1 31.76 -34.71 -33.85
C MET A 1 30.97 -33.63 -33.13
N MET A 2 29.71 -33.49 -33.51
CA MET A 2 28.75 -32.52 -32.88
C MET A 2 28.16 -33.17 -31.64
N ARG A 3 28.15 -32.50 -30.50
CA ARG A 3 27.35 -32.85 -29.35
C ARG A 3 26.26 -31.79 -29.16
N SER A 4 25.03 -32.25 -29.40
CA SER A 4 23.77 -31.52 -29.11
C SER A 4 23.50 -31.56 -27.60
N GLY A 5 23.42 -30.39 -26.96
CA GLY A 5 22.95 -30.23 -25.60
C GLY A 5 21.45 -30.00 -25.60
N THR A 6 20.70 -30.90 -25.02
CA THR A 6 19.25 -30.79 -24.81
C THR A 6 18.99 -30.02 -23.55
N SER A 7 18.36 -28.87 -23.71
CA SER A 7 17.79 -28.08 -22.57
C SER A 7 16.48 -28.69 -22.13
N THR A 8 16.38 -29.06 -20.85
CA THR A 8 15.15 -29.45 -20.18
C THR A 8 14.33 -28.22 -19.77
N PRO A 9 13.03 -28.17 -20.03
CA PRO A 9 12.18 -27.08 -19.58
C PRO A 9 11.79 -27.24 -18.11
N ARG A 10 11.84 -26.13 -17.36
CA ARG A 10 11.32 -26.01 -15.99
C ARG A 10 9.80 -26.18 -15.97
N PRO A 11 9.22 -26.80 -14.94
CA PRO A 11 7.78 -26.98 -14.84
C PRO A 11 7.08 -25.67 -14.44
N GLY A 12 6.26 -25.14 -15.34
CA GLY A 12 5.38 -24.03 -15.07
C GLY A 12 4.31 -24.38 -14.04
N ARG A 13 4.15 -23.56 -13.02
CA ARG A 13 3.01 -23.60 -12.11
C ARG A 13 1.74 -23.25 -12.87
N ARG A 14 0.84 -24.23 -13.01
CA ARG A 14 -0.51 -24.01 -13.53
C ARG A 14 -1.38 -23.44 -12.42
N LEU A 15 -1.81 -22.19 -12.57
CA LEU A 15 -2.93 -21.62 -11.84
C LEU A 15 -4.22 -22.30 -12.30
N ALA A 16 -4.90 -22.96 -11.38
CA ALA A 16 -6.22 -23.54 -11.61
C ALA A 16 -7.27 -22.45 -11.44
N THR A 17 -7.85 -21.99 -12.56
CA THR A 17 -9.02 -21.12 -12.58
C THR A 17 -10.25 -21.97 -12.26
N ALA A 18 -10.81 -21.80 -11.07
CA ALA A 18 -12.13 -22.36 -10.72
C ALA A 18 -13.21 -21.34 -11.13
N LEU A 19 -13.94 -21.65 -12.20
CA LEU A 19 -15.19 -20.96 -12.54
C LEU A 19 -16.27 -21.39 -11.54
N LEU A 20 -16.73 -20.45 -10.72
CA LEU A 20 -17.94 -20.61 -9.90
C LEU A 20 -19.06 -19.79 -10.56
N THR A 21 -20.05 -20.49 -11.11
CA THR A 21 -21.27 -19.90 -11.67
C THR A 21 -22.20 -19.51 -10.51
N LEU A 22 -22.41 -18.22 -10.29
CA LEU A 22 -23.36 -17.74 -9.28
C LEU A 22 -24.70 -17.46 -9.94
N LEU A 23 -25.75 -18.13 -9.43
CA LEU A 23 -27.14 -17.84 -9.71
C LEU A 23 -27.57 -16.53 -9.04
N LEU A 24 -27.95 -15.53 -9.85
CA LEU A 24 -28.59 -14.31 -9.36
C LEU A 24 -29.97 -14.66 -8.81
N ALA A 25 -30.13 -14.52 -7.51
CA ALA A 25 -31.46 -14.42 -6.87
C ALA A 25 -31.79 -12.93 -6.75
N CYS A 26 -32.66 -12.42 -7.61
CA CYS A 26 -33.27 -11.10 -7.45
C CYS A 26 -34.20 -11.13 -6.22
N ALA A 27 -33.76 -10.50 -5.13
CA ALA A 27 -34.64 -10.16 -4.02
C ALA A 27 -35.30 -8.80 -4.30
N PRO A 28 -36.62 -8.61 -4.10
CA PRO A 28 -37.29 -7.35 -4.34
C PRO A 28 -36.88 -6.31 -3.31
N LEU A 29 -36.37 -5.18 -3.77
CA LEU A 29 -36.03 -3.99 -2.98
C LEU A 29 -37.32 -3.34 -2.46
N ALA A 30 -37.76 -3.70 -1.25
CA ALA A 30 -38.75 -2.94 -0.50
C ALA A 30 -38.02 -2.33 0.71
N GLY A 31 -37.92 -1.01 0.75
CA GLY A 31 -37.63 -0.27 1.97
C GLY A 31 -36.35 0.58 2.00
N CYS A 32 -36.21 1.56 1.10
CA CYS A 32 -35.20 2.62 1.24
C CYS A 32 -35.73 3.85 1.99
N ALA A 33 -36.37 3.70 3.12
CA ALA A 33 -36.84 4.86 3.88
C ALA A 33 -36.98 4.59 5.36
N GLN A 34 -35.92 4.16 6.03
CA GLN A 34 -35.84 4.22 7.50
C GLN A 34 -34.59 3.52 7.97
N TYR A 35 -33.48 4.22 8.13
CA TYR A 35 -32.42 3.85 9.10
C TYR A 35 -31.29 4.88 9.04
N PHE A 36 -31.52 6.03 9.66
CA PHE A 36 -30.46 6.92 10.11
C PHE A 36 -30.68 7.29 11.57
N GLY A 37 -30.62 6.27 12.41
CA GLY A 37 -30.49 6.42 13.85
C GLY A 37 -29.33 5.55 14.29
N ASN A 38 -28.23 6.16 14.58
CA ASN A 38 -27.12 5.74 15.42
C ASN A 38 -26.30 4.48 15.05
N ASP A 39 -26.85 3.44 14.43
CA ASP A 39 -26.12 2.23 14.04
C ASP A 39 -26.34 1.96 12.55
N LEU A 40 -25.25 1.83 11.79
CA LEU A 40 -25.29 1.43 10.40
C LEU A 40 -25.34 -0.11 10.36
N ASP A 41 -26.39 -0.66 9.76
CA ASP A 41 -26.46 -2.10 9.49
C ASP A 41 -26.34 -2.33 7.97
N ILE A 42 -25.20 -2.85 7.56
CA ILE A 42 -24.95 -3.23 6.16
C ILE A 42 -25.27 -4.70 6.02
N PRO A 43 -26.34 -5.10 5.30
CA PRO A 43 -26.75 -6.49 5.20
C PRO A 43 -25.63 -7.39 4.66
N GLY A 44 -25.22 -8.39 5.45
CA GLY A 44 -24.20 -9.36 5.07
C GLY A 44 -22.76 -8.85 5.23
N PHE A 45 -22.55 -7.66 5.73
CA PHE A 45 -21.23 -7.13 6.08
C PHE A 45 -20.98 -7.24 7.59
N ASP A 46 -19.82 -7.74 7.97
CA ASP A 46 -19.33 -7.81 9.34
C ASP A 46 -18.01 -7.03 9.45
N PRO A 47 -18.00 -5.86 10.12
CA PRO A 47 -16.79 -5.04 10.27
C PRO A 47 -15.69 -5.74 11.09
N GLY A 48 -16.01 -6.77 11.88
CA GLY A 48 -15.04 -7.59 12.62
C GLY A 48 -14.38 -8.67 11.78
N THR A 49 -14.88 -8.92 10.57
CA THR A 49 -14.30 -9.90 9.65
C THR A 49 -13.17 -9.27 8.84
N THR A 50 -12.08 -10.02 8.66
CA THR A 50 -10.94 -9.54 7.88
C THR A 50 -11.34 -9.16 6.44
N THR A 51 -10.73 -8.13 5.89
CA THR A 51 -10.94 -7.62 4.52
C THR A 51 -10.69 -8.67 3.42
N SER A 52 -10.10 -9.81 3.75
CA SER A 52 -9.87 -10.94 2.82
C SER A 52 -11.10 -11.82 2.57
N ASN A 53 -12.21 -11.61 3.29
CA ASN A 53 -13.45 -12.36 3.06
C ASN A 53 -14.22 -11.76 1.88
N GLN A 54 -14.17 -12.43 0.72
CA GLN A 54 -14.80 -11.97 -0.52
C GLN A 54 -16.31 -11.70 -0.37
N ALA A 55 -17.03 -12.54 0.38
CA ALA A 55 -18.47 -12.34 0.58
C ALA A 55 -18.76 -11.06 1.40
N ASN A 56 -17.94 -10.81 2.41
CA ASN A 56 -18.03 -9.61 3.23
C ASN A 56 -17.73 -8.34 2.41
N THR A 57 -16.67 -8.38 1.61
CA THR A 57 -16.28 -7.27 0.73
C THR A 57 -17.33 -6.99 -0.35
N GLN A 58 -17.93 -8.06 -0.92
CA GLN A 58 -19.02 -7.92 -1.88
C GLN A 58 -20.27 -7.28 -1.26
N ALA A 59 -20.62 -7.66 -0.03
CA ALA A 59 -21.74 -7.03 0.68
C ALA A 59 -21.52 -5.52 0.88
N ALA A 60 -20.31 -5.12 1.22
CA ALA A 60 -19.94 -3.70 1.31
C ALA A 60 -20.05 -2.98 -0.04
N LEU A 61 -19.57 -3.59 -1.13
CA LEU A 61 -19.68 -3.06 -2.49
C LEU A 61 -21.14 -2.89 -2.89
N ASP A 62 -21.97 -3.93 -2.73
CA ASP A 62 -23.39 -3.92 -3.08
C ASP A 62 -24.17 -2.86 -2.28
N TYR A 63 -23.74 -2.59 -1.04
CA TYR A 63 -24.35 -1.54 -0.23
C TYR A 63 -23.93 -0.14 -0.72
N LEU A 64 -22.64 0.09 -0.95
CA LEU A 64 -22.10 1.41 -1.31
C LEU A 64 -22.30 1.78 -2.78
N SER A 65 -22.48 0.78 -3.66
CA SER A 65 -22.75 0.97 -5.08
C SER A 65 -23.73 -0.09 -5.62
N PRO A 66 -25.01 -0.01 -5.22
CA PRO A 66 -26.02 -0.99 -5.61
C PRO A 66 -26.34 -1.00 -7.11
N ASP A 67 -26.09 0.08 -7.84
CA ASP A 67 -26.27 0.16 -9.28
C ASP A 67 -25.27 1.14 -9.93
N GLY A 68 -24.97 0.91 -11.20
CA GLY A 68 -24.10 1.74 -12.00
C GLY A 68 -23.58 0.97 -13.22
N GLN A 69 -22.72 1.59 -13.97
CA GLN A 69 -22.08 0.97 -15.15
C GLN A 69 -20.76 1.64 -15.48
N VAL A 70 -19.88 0.93 -16.15
CA VAL A 70 -18.67 1.51 -16.73
C VAL A 70 -19.07 2.28 -18.00
N SER A 71 -18.76 3.58 -18.04
CA SER A 71 -19.00 4.44 -19.19
C SER A 71 -18.01 4.13 -20.33
N PRO A 72 -18.29 4.58 -21.58
CA PRO A 72 -17.41 4.31 -22.72
C PRO A 72 -15.98 4.83 -22.58
N ASP A 73 -15.76 5.85 -21.75
CA ASP A 73 -14.44 6.40 -21.39
C ASP A 73 -13.75 5.63 -20.26
N GLY A 74 -14.37 4.56 -19.77
CA GLY A 74 -13.81 3.67 -18.76
C GLY A 74 -14.05 4.11 -17.31
N GLN A 75 -14.80 5.17 -17.05
CA GLN A 75 -15.11 5.61 -15.70
C GLN A 75 -16.40 4.95 -15.17
N TRP A 76 -16.51 4.80 -13.85
CA TRP A 76 -17.75 4.37 -13.22
C TRP A 76 -18.77 5.49 -13.23
N ALA A 77 -19.95 5.20 -13.77
CA ALA A 77 -21.12 6.07 -13.76
C ALA A 77 -22.14 5.49 -12.76
N PRO A 78 -22.29 6.09 -11.54
CA PRO A 78 -23.23 5.60 -10.54
C PRO A 78 -24.68 5.72 -11.02
N GLY A 79 -25.46 4.67 -10.77
CA GLY A 79 -26.90 4.68 -11.02
C GLY A 79 -27.67 5.51 -9.98
N GLN A 80 -28.99 5.55 -10.16
CA GLN A 80 -29.84 6.37 -9.29
C GLN A 80 -29.79 5.91 -7.83
N GLN A 81 -29.82 4.60 -7.57
CA GLN A 81 -29.80 4.06 -6.21
C GLN A 81 -28.48 4.38 -5.51
N THR A 82 -27.36 4.27 -6.22
CA THR A 82 -26.03 4.65 -5.71
C THR A 82 -25.97 6.13 -5.35
N GLN A 83 -26.48 7.01 -6.22
CA GLN A 83 -26.52 8.46 -5.95
C GLN A 83 -27.41 8.79 -4.74
N GLU A 84 -28.58 8.18 -4.64
CA GLU A 84 -29.48 8.36 -3.48
C GLU A 84 -28.85 7.82 -2.19
N ARG A 85 -28.14 6.70 -2.26
CA ARG A 85 -27.38 6.13 -1.13
C ARG A 85 -26.35 7.11 -0.61
N TRP A 86 -25.47 7.61 -1.45
CA TRP A 86 -24.42 8.55 -1.03
C TRP A 86 -24.98 9.86 -0.54
N LYS A 87 -26.02 10.39 -1.17
CA LYS A 87 -26.74 11.55 -0.65
C LYS A 87 -27.27 11.31 0.78
N SER A 88 -27.84 10.15 1.03
CA SER A 88 -28.32 9.79 2.38
C SER A 88 -27.19 9.64 3.39
N LEU A 89 -26.02 9.10 2.97
CA LEU A 89 -24.83 9.03 3.82
C LEU A 89 -24.29 10.44 4.16
N GLU A 90 -24.26 11.35 3.19
CA GLU A 90 -23.83 12.74 3.35
C GLU A 90 -24.75 13.56 4.25
N GLU A 91 -26.06 13.31 4.20
CA GLU A 91 -27.08 13.99 5.03
C GLU A 91 -27.24 13.33 6.42
N GLY A 92 -26.60 12.19 6.67
CA GLY A 92 -26.71 11.42 7.90
C GLY A 92 -26.16 12.12 9.13
N ASN A 93 -26.82 11.94 10.27
CA ASN A 93 -26.32 12.39 11.57
C ASN A 93 -25.54 11.24 12.24
N TRP A 94 -24.26 11.18 12.01
CA TRP A 94 -23.41 10.05 12.39
C TRP A 94 -22.95 10.09 13.84
N ASN A 95 -23.09 8.98 14.55
CA ASN A 95 -22.34 8.70 15.76
C ASN A 95 -21.01 7.97 15.44
N SER A 96 -20.20 7.75 16.46
CA SER A 96 -18.88 7.09 16.28
C SER A 96 -19.00 5.67 15.76
N SER A 97 -19.96 4.88 16.26
CA SER A 97 -20.17 3.48 15.85
C SER A 97 -20.54 3.39 14.36
N GLY A 98 -21.51 4.18 13.92
CA GLY A 98 -21.91 4.20 12.52
C GLY A 98 -20.80 4.67 11.57
N LEU A 99 -19.94 5.61 12.00
CA LEU A 99 -18.76 6.02 11.23
C LEU A 99 -17.70 4.92 11.19
N GLU A 100 -17.49 4.18 12.27
CA GLU A 100 -16.57 3.04 12.31
C GLU A 100 -17.02 1.93 11.35
N GLU A 101 -18.29 1.57 11.36
CA GLU A 101 -18.86 0.58 10.43
C GLU A 101 -18.80 1.03 8.98
N LEU A 102 -19.16 2.29 8.70
CA LEU A 102 -19.08 2.85 7.34
C LEU A 102 -17.65 2.85 6.80
N THR A 103 -16.69 3.29 7.62
CA THR A 103 -15.28 3.31 7.20
C THR A 103 -14.68 1.91 7.08
N ALA A 104 -15.16 0.92 7.85
CA ALA A 104 -14.79 -0.48 7.67
C ALA A 104 -15.28 -1.01 6.31
N ALA A 105 -16.52 -0.70 5.92
CA ALA A 105 -17.05 -1.05 4.60
C ALA A 105 -16.25 -0.37 3.46
N MET A 106 -15.92 0.91 3.61
CA MET A 106 -15.07 1.65 2.65
C MET A 106 -13.68 1.01 2.51
N ALA A 107 -13.06 0.62 3.63
CA ALA A 107 -11.78 -0.08 3.65
C ALA A 107 -11.88 -1.46 2.97
N ALA A 108 -12.94 -2.21 3.23
CA ALA A 108 -13.16 -3.51 2.59
C ALA A 108 -13.27 -3.37 1.06
N VAL A 109 -14.07 -2.43 0.55
CA VAL A 109 -14.23 -2.19 -0.88
C VAL A 109 -12.92 -1.73 -1.53
N SER A 110 -12.08 -0.97 -0.85
CA SER A 110 -10.80 -0.52 -1.40
C SER A 110 -9.87 -1.68 -1.83
N THR A 111 -10.02 -2.87 -1.23
CA THR A 111 -9.27 -4.08 -1.62
C THR A 111 -9.68 -4.62 -3.00
N MET A 112 -10.84 -4.20 -3.52
CA MET A 112 -11.37 -4.65 -4.82
C MET A 112 -10.87 -3.80 -6.00
N ARG A 113 -10.01 -2.82 -5.77
CA ARG A 113 -9.40 -2.02 -6.85
C ARG A 113 -8.41 -2.82 -7.71
N THR A 114 -7.98 -3.99 -7.25
CA THR A 114 -7.03 -4.85 -7.96
C THR A 114 -7.52 -6.29 -8.02
N GLY A 115 -7.17 -7.01 -9.07
CA GLY A 115 -7.44 -8.44 -9.19
C GLY A 115 -8.89 -8.82 -9.47
N GLN A 116 -9.76 -7.85 -9.79
CA GLN A 116 -11.17 -8.03 -10.11
C GLN A 116 -11.42 -7.76 -11.61
N ASP A 117 -12.68 -7.97 -12.04
CA ASP A 117 -13.10 -7.52 -13.37
C ASP A 117 -13.17 -5.98 -13.47
N ASP A 118 -13.23 -5.48 -14.70
CA ASP A 118 -13.23 -4.04 -14.99
C ASP A 118 -14.37 -3.27 -14.29
N GLU A 119 -15.56 -3.86 -14.19
CA GLU A 119 -16.72 -3.22 -13.60
C GLU A 119 -16.55 -3.08 -12.08
N THR A 120 -16.17 -4.15 -11.42
CA THR A 120 -15.88 -4.18 -9.97
C THR A 120 -14.75 -3.22 -9.63
N THR A 121 -13.65 -3.22 -10.39
CA THR A 121 -12.51 -2.33 -10.19
C THR A 121 -12.90 -0.85 -10.34
N ALA A 122 -13.69 -0.51 -11.37
CA ALA A 122 -14.15 0.85 -11.60
C ALA A 122 -15.11 1.33 -10.48
N ALA A 123 -16.06 0.47 -10.06
CA ALA A 123 -16.96 0.75 -8.95
C ALA A 123 -16.19 0.97 -7.63
N ALA A 124 -15.25 0.08 -7.30
CA ALA A 124 -14.43 0.19 -6.11
C ALA A 124 -13.58 1.48 -6.11
N THR A 125 -13.01 1.85 -7.26
CA THR A 125 -12.24 3.09 -7.41
C THR A 125 -13.11 4.32 -7.17
N TRP A 126 -14.31 4.34 -7.73
CA TRP A 126 -15.27 5.43 -7.51
C TRP A 126 -15.70 5.51 -6.05
N ILE A 127 -15.96 4.37 -5.38
CA ILE A 127 -16.30 4.32 -3.94
C ILE A 127 -15.15 4.86 -3.10
N VAL A 128 -13.90 4.48 -3.40
CA VAL A 128 -12.73 5.00 -2.69
C VAL A 128 -12.65 6.52 -2.81
N ALA A 129 -12.86 7.06 -4.00
CA ALA A 129 -12.88 8.52 -4.22
C ALA A 129 -14.00 9.20 -3.42
N LYS A 130 -15.22 8.65 -3.46
CA LYS A 130 -16.36 9.15 -2.68
C LYS A 130 -16.14 9.04 -1.17
N SER A 131 -15.49 7.98 -0.72
CA SER A 131 -15.11 7.81 0.69
C SER A 131 -14.17 8.91 1.17
N MET A 132 -13.19 9.27 0.36
CA MET A 132 -12.26 10.39 0.66
C MET A 132 -13.00 11.72 0.66
N GLU A 133 -13.85 11.99 -0.34
CA GLU A 133 -14.68 13.20 -0.40
C GLU A 133 -15.57 13.31 0.85
N PHE A 134 -16.27 12.24 1.22
CA PHE A 134 -17.15 12.19 2.39
C PHE A 134 -16.37 12.42 3.69
N THR A 135 -15.31 11.64 3.92
CA THR A 135 -14.59 11.70 5.19
C THR A 135 -13.86 13.02 5.38
N VAL A 136 -13.31 13.60 4.31
CA VAL A 136 -12.64 14.92 4.37
C VAL A 136 -13.65 16.06 4.43
N GLY A 137 -14.75 15.99 3.68
CA GLY A 137 -15.71 17.09 3.54
C GLY A 137 -16.79 17.12 4.62
N GLN A 138 -17.26 15.96 5.08
CA GLN A 138 -18.43 15.88 5.96
C GLN A 138 -18.11 15.50 7.41
N VAL A 139 -16.97 14.83 7.66
CA VAL A 139 -16.63 14.34 8.99
C VAL A 139 -15.64 15.29 9.67
N PRO A 140 -16.04 15.97 10.76
CA PRO A 140 -15.11 16.81 11.52
C PRO A 140 -13.96 15.97 12.12
N LEU A 141 -12.73 16.51 12.11
CA LEU A 141 -11.54 15.81 12.62
C LEU A 141 -11.71 15.23 14.03
N LYS A 142 -12.40 15.95 14.93
CA LYS A 142 -12.68 15.50 16.31
C LYS A 142 -13.52 14.21 16.40
N ASN A 143 -14.17 13.81 15.32
CA ASN A 143 -15.01 12.60 15.26
C ASN A 143 -14.23 11.38 14.75
N TYR A 144 -12.96 11.54 14.34
CA TYR A 144 -12.11 10.43 13.91
C TYR A 144 -11.69 9.60 15.13
N THR A 145 -12.33 8.45 15.32
CA THR A 145 -11.89 7.48 16.33
C THR A 145 -10.64 6.72 15.87
N ASN A 146 -9.97 6.01 16.78
CA ASN A 146 -8.81 5.19 16.42
C ASN A 146 -9.19 4.06 15.43
N THR A 147 -10.36 3.45 15.58
CA THR A 147 -10.89 2.44 14.65
C THR A 147 -11.10 3.04 13.26
N MET A 148 -11.75 4.18 13.20
CA MET A 148 -11.96 4.91 11.94
C MET A 148 -10.65 5.28 11.26
N LYS A 149 -9.65 5.78 12.02
CA LYS A 149 -8.33 6.09 11.48
C LYS A 149 -7.64 4.87 10.89
N HIS A 150 -7.71 3.73 11.57
CA HIS A 150 -7.16 2.47 11.07
C HIS A 150 -7.86 2.00 9.79
N ASN A 151 -9.19 2.05 9.73
CA ASN A 151 -9.96 1.69 8.54
C ASN A 151 -9.60 2.59 7.34
N LEU A 152 -9.51 3.90 7.56
CA LEU A 152 -9.14 4.86 6.52
C LEU A 152 -7.68 4.75 6.10
N ALA A 153 -6.77 4.37 7.01
CA ALA A 153 -5.40 4.02 6.66
C ALA A 153 -5.34 2.77 5.79
N THR A 154 -6.17 1.76 6.06
CA THR A 154 -6.31 0.58 5.19
C THR A 154 -6.83 0.97 3.81
N LEU A 155 -7.82 1.87 3.72
CA LEU A 155 -8.28 2.41 2.45
C LEU A 155 -7.14 3.12 1.70
N LEU A 156 -6.35 3.96 2.35
CA LEU A 156 -5.19 4.64 1.74
C LEU A 156 -4.10 3.64 1.33
N ALA A 157 -3.81 2.64 2.17
CA ALA A 157 -2.82 1.61 1.92
C ALA A 157 -3.13 0.74 0.69
N ASN A 158 -4.41 0.55 0.37
CA ASN A 158 -4.85 -0.13 -0.87
C ASN A 158 -4.73 0.75 -2.13
N ASN A 159 -4.14 1.96 -1.99
CA ASN A 159 -3.84 2.90 -3.07
C ASN A 159 -2.35 3.29 -3.07
N PRO A 160 -1.42 2.31 -3.06
CA PRO A 160 0.00 2.59 -2.85
C PRO A 160 0.65 3.31 -4.04
N GLU A 161 0.13 3.14 -5.26
CA GLU A 161 0.66 3.85 -6.45
C GLU A 161 0.37 5.34 -6.39
N GLU A 162 -0.86 5.72 -6.01
CA GLU A 162 -1.24 7.12 -5.84
C GLU A 162 -0.43 7.80 -4.73
N LEU A 163 -0.23 7.10 -3.62
CA LEU A 163 0.60 7.61 -2.53
C LEU A 163 2.06 7.78 -2.95
N ALA A 164 2.62 6.79 -3.64
CA ALA A 164 3.96 6.89 -4.22
C ALA A 164 4.05 7.99 -5.30
N GLY A 165 3.00 8.16 -6.10
CA GLY A 165 2.89 9.22 -7.11
C GLY A 165 2.94 10.61 -6.48
N LEU A 166 2.17 10.85 -5.42
CA LEU A 166 2.23 12.10 -4.66
C LEU A 166 3.63 12.36 -4.10
N ALA A 167 4.23 11.37 -3.47
CA ALA A 167 5.55 11.49 -2.86
C ALA A 167 6.68 11.73 -3.86
N ASN A 168 6.60 11.17 -5.07
CA ASN A 168 7.67 11.20 -6.06
C ASN A 168 7.43 12.20 -7.20
N GLY A 169 6.19 12.54 -7.49
CA GLY A 169 5.82 13.42 -8.61
C GLY A 169 4.89 14.56 -8.23
N GLY A 170 4.39 14.61 -6.99
CA GLY A 170 3.45 15.63 -6.53
C GLY A 170 2.06 15.52 -7.17
N SER A 171 1.65 14.34 -7.63
CA SER A 171 0.38 14.10 -8.32
C SER A 171 -0.15 12.70 -8.06
N LEU A 172 -1.48 12.58 -8.01
CA LEU A 172 -2.21 11.30 -8.00
C LEU A 172 -2.25 10.59 -9.35
N GLU A 173 -1.59 11.14 -10.39
CA GLU A 173 -1.54 10.49 -11.69
C GLU A 173 -0.73 9.19 -11.63
N VAL A 174 -1.40 8.10 -11.99
CA VAL A 174 -0.82 6.76 -12.08
C VAL A 174 -1.11 6.14 -13.44
N ASN A 175 -0.28 5.19 -13.85
CA ASN A 175 -0.46 4.50 -15.15
C ASN A 175 -1.56 3.42 -15.10
N GLN A 176 -2.43 3.43 -14.10
CA GLN A 176 -3.53 2.49 -13.98
C GLN A 176 -4.74 2.96 -14.79
N ARG A 177 -5.47 2.00 -15.36
CA ARG A 177 -6.71 2.26 -16.11
C ARG A 177 -7.77 2.94 -15.24
N TYR A 178 -7.80 2.61 -13.95
CA TYR A 178 -8.74 3.12 -12.95
C TYR A 178 -7.98 3.78 -11.80
N GLY A 179 -7.36 4.94 -12.07
CA GLY A 179 -6.70 5.75 -11.06
C GLY A 179 -7.66 6.71 -10.34
N LEU A 180 -7.24 7.25 -9.20
CA LEU A 180 -8.00 8.25 -8.45
C LEU A 180 -7.88 9.66 -9.04
N SER A 181 -6.94 9.89 -9.95
CA SER A 181 -6.76 11.18 -10.63
C SER A 181 -8.04 11.61 -11.35
N GLY A 182 -8.45 12.86 -11.13
CA GLY A 182 -9.70 13.39 -11.65
C GLY A 182 -10.96 13.05 -10.85
N LEU A 183 -10.91 12.08 -9.94
CA LEU A 183 -11.98 11.76 -8.98
C LEU A 183 -11.70 12.39 -7.60
N VAL A 184 -10.43 12.47 -7.21
CA VAL A 184 -9.97 13.02 -5.93
C VAL A 184 -8.90 14.08 -6.24
N THR A 185 -8.85 15.14 -5.46
CA THR A 185 -7.76 16.11 -5.51
C THR A 185 -6.60 15.67 -4.63
N ASP A 186 -5.37 16.08 -4.98
CA ASP A 186 -4.18 15.83 -4.15
C ASP A 186 -4.42 16.29 -2.71
N SER A 187 -5.01 17.48 -2.52
CA SER A 187 -5.33 18.02 -1.19
C SER A 187 -6.34 17.20 -0.39
N GLN A 188 -7.29 16.51 -1.03
CA GLN A 188 -8.21 15.60 -0.32
C GLN A 188 -7.47 14.35 0.17
N PHE A 189 -6.63 13.78 -0.69
CA PHE A 189 -5.81 12.63 -0.33
C PHE A 189 -4.83 12.96 0.81
N GLU A 190 -4.09 14.06 0.68
CA GLU A 190 -3.16 14.57 1.69
C GLU A 190 -3.87 14.87 3.02
N THR A 191 -5.06 15.47 2.97
CA THR A 191 -5.87 15.76 4.16
C THR A 191 -6.31 14.48 4.87
N LEU A 192 -6.73 13.46 4.12
CA LEU A 192 -7.10 12.19 4.73
C LEU A 192 -5.89 11.52 5.38
N LEU A 193 -4.75 11.50 4.71
CA LEU A 193 -3.50 10.99 5.25
C LEU A 193 -3.11 11.70 6.56
N TYR A 194 -3.11 13.03 6.58
CA TYR A 194 -2.89 13.86 7.77
C TYR A 194 -3.86 13.54 8.92
N ARG A 195 -5.13 13.24 8.62
CA ARG A 195 -6.16 12.97 9.64
C ARG A 195 -6.01 11.60 10.30
N VAL A 196 -5.33 10.66 9.66
CA VAL A 196 -5.18 9.29 10.18
C VAL A 196 -3.80 8.99 10.74
N ILE A 197 -2.76 9.70 10.29
CA ILE A 197 -1.36 9.37 10.55
C ILE A 197 -0.95 9.49 12.03
N ASP A 198 -1.69 10.22 12.86
CA ASP A 198 -1.46 10.36 14.29
C ASP A 198 -1.89 9.14 15.13
N ASN A 199 -2.36 8.07 14.47
CA ASN A 199 -2.68 6.79 15.09
C ASN A 199 -1.61 5.74 14.73
N GLN A 200 -0.97 5.11 15.72
CA GLN A 200 0.13 4.17 15.50
C GLN A 200 -0.27 3.01 14.59
N ASN A 201 -1.44 2.39 14.81
CA ASN A 201 -1.88 1.28 13.95
C ASN A 201 -2.11 1.73 12.50
N ALA A 202 -2.56 2.96 12.30
CA ALA A 202 -2.73 3.55 10.97
C ALA A 202 -1.37 3.78 10.30
N ALA A 203 -0.41 4.36 11.03
CA ALA A 203 0.96 4.57 10.55
C ALA A 203 1.64 3.24 10.20
N ASP A 204 1.53 2.22 11.05
CA ASP A 204 2.08 0.89 10.82
C ASP A 204 1.46 0.23 9.58
N THR A 205 0.14 0.38 9.37
CA THR A 205 -0.55 -0.13 8.18
C THR A 205 -0.02 0.54 6.91
N LEU A 206 0.10 1.86 6.90
CA LEU A 206 0.59 2.61 5.75
C LEU A 206 2.05 2.25 5.43
N THR A 207 2.92 2.26 6.42
CA THR A 207 4.35 1.98 6.23
C THR A 207 4.61 0.55 5.79
N SER A 208 3.97 -0.44 6.43
CA SER A 208 4.15 -1.85 6.05
C SER A 208 3.65 -2.14 4.64
N THR A 209 2.49 -1.59 4.26
CA THR A 209 1.94 -1.79 2.90
C THR A 209 2.82 -1.12 1.84
N LEU A 210 3.36 0.06 2.11
CA LEU A 210 4.27 0.73 1.18
C LEU A 210 5.60 0.01 1.05
N LEU A 211 6.15 -0.53 2.14
CA LEU A 211 7.34 -1.39 2.08
C LEU A 211 7.08 -2.60 1.18
N GLN A 212 5.93 -3.27 1.37
CA GLN A 212 5.54 -4.40 0.53
C GLN A 212 5.32 -4.00 -0.94
N TYR A 213 4.68 -2.84 -1.18
CA TYR A 213 4.50 -2.31 -2.54
C TYR A 213 5.83 -2.09 -3.24
N HIS A 214 6.79 -1.45 -2.58
CA HIS A 214 8.12 -1.21 -3.16
C HIS A 214 8.89 -2.51 -3.40
N HIS A 215 8.77 -3.49 -2.51
CA HIS A 215 9.35 -4.82 -2.73
C HIS A 215 8.74 -5.51 -3.96
N ASN A 216 7.42 -5.48 -4.11
CA ASN A 216 6.74 -6.02 -5.30
C ASN A 216 7.15 -5.29 -6.59
N GLN A 217 7.44 -3.98 -6.53
CA GLN A 217 7.99 -3.23 -7.67
C GLN A 217 9.38 -3.74 -8.07
N VAL A 218 10.23 -4.08 -7.11
CA VAL A 218 11.55 -4.69 -7.39
C VAL A 218 11.36 -6.03 -8.09
N ASP A 219 10.56 -6.92 -7.52
CA ASP A 219 10.32 -8.28 -8.07
C ASP A 219 9.72 -8.26 -9.48
N SER A 220 8.86 -7.28 -9.77
CA SER A 220 8.24 -7.17 -11.10
C SER A 220 9.15 -6.51 -12.14
N THR A 221 10.01 -5.59 -11.75
CA THR A 221 10.79 -4.74 -12.66
C THR A 221 12.18 -5.33 -12.94
N MET A 222 12.86 -5.84 -11.92
CA MET A 222 14.24 -6.30 -12.02
C MET A 222 14.47 -7.42 -13.04
N PRO A 223 13.56 -8.42 -13.21
CA PRO A 223 13.80 -9.51 -14.18
C PRO A 223 13.91 -9.05 -15.63
N THR A 224 13.42 -7.86 -15.97
CA THR A 224 13.45 -7.28 -17.32
C THR A 224 14.36 -6.06 -17.45
N ALA A 225 15.05 -5.69 -16.37
CA ALA A 225 15.89 -4.50 -16.33
C ALA A 225 17.08 -4.64 -17.29
N THR A 226 17.28 -3.66 -18.16
CA THR A 226 18.44 -3.57 -19.06
C THR A 226 19.69 -3.07 -18.34
N ASP A 227 19.53 -2.30 -17.28
CA ASP A 227 20.57 -1.86 -16.35
C ASP A 227 20.07 -2.15 -14.92
N PRO A 228 20.34 -3.37 -14.41
CA PRO A 228 19.81 -3.79 -13.11
C PRO A 228 20.23 -2.89 -11.94
N GLU A 229 21.48 -2.42 -11.93
CA GLU A 229 21.97 -1.56 -10.83
C GLU A 229 21.24 -0.21 -10.84
N ALA A 230 21.19 0.48 -11.97
CA ALA A 230 20.49 1.76 -12.06
C ALA A 230 18.99 1.61 -11.78
N THR A 231 18.37 0.51 -12.21
CA THR A 231 16.98 0.20 -11.95
C THR A 231 16.73 0.02 -10.45
N LEU A 232 17.52 -0.81 -9.78
CA LEU A 232 17.39 -1.05 -8.34
C LEU A 232 17.57 0.25 -7.54
N LEU A 233 18.59 1.04 -7.86
CA LEU A 233 18.84 2.34 -7.21
C LEU A 233 17.64 3.29 -7.38
N GLY A 234 17.05 3.35 -8.59
CA GLY A 234 15.86 4.17 -8.86
C GLY A 234 14.64 3.74 -8.05
N LEU A 235 14.39 2.43 -7.93
CA LEU A 235 13.28 1.89 -7.13
C LEU A 235 13.44 2.23 -5.64
N TYR A 236 14.64 2.06 -5.08
CA TYR A 236 14.91 2.38 -3.68
C TYR A 236 14.97 3.88 -3.38
N LYS A 237 15.37 4.70 -4.36
CA LYS A 237 15.21 6.15 -4.29
C LYS A 237 13.74 6.53 -4.12
N ASN A 238 12.84 5.97 -4.94
CA ASN A 238 11.42 6.25 -4.87
C ASN A 238 10.82 5.76 -3.53
N ALA A 239 11.24 4.59 -3.05
CA ALA A 239 10.84 4.09 -1.75
C ALA A 239 11.25 5.04 -0.61
N ALA A 240 12.51 5.51 -0.63
CA ALA A 240 13.01 6.45 0.37
C ALA A 240 12.23 7.78 0.35
N MET A 241 11.91 8.31 -0.83
CA MET A 241 11.07 9.51 -0.97
C MET A 241 9.67 9.30 -0.39
N THR A 242 9.04 8.17 -0.69
CA THR A 242 7.68 7.86 -0.19
C THR A 242 7.66 7.77 1.34
N MET A 243 8.66 7.12 1.94
CA MET A 243 8.74 7.03 3.40
C MET A 243 9.04 8.39 4.05
N GLY A 244 9.90 9.20 3.43
CA GLY A 244 10.13 10.56 3.88
C GLY A 244 8.88 11.44 3.80
N TYR A 245 8.06 11.27 2.76
CA TYR A 245 6.79 11.99 2.61
C TYR A 245 5.80 11.67 3.73
N LEU A 246 5.66 10.39 4.10
CA LEU A 246 4.84 10.01 5.26
C LEU A 246 5.35 10.62 6.57
N ASP A 247 6.67 10.59 6.78
CA ASP A 247 7.34 11.20 7.93
C ASP A 247 7.03 12.70 8.00
N GLY A 248 7.16 13.43 6.88
CA GLY A 248 6.84 14.85 6.80
C GLY A 248 5.40 15.17 7.16
N ILE A 249 4.42 14.35 6.70
CA ILE A 249 3.02 14.53 7.08
C ILE A 249 2.78 14.16 8.55
N ALA A 250 3.44 13.13 9.07
CA ALA A 250 3.31 12.74 10.48
C ALA A 250 3.84 13.85 11.40
N GLU A 251 4.99 14.45 11.09
CA GLU A 251 5.52 15.57 11.86
C GLU A 251 4.67 16.84 11.72
N LEU A 252 4.17 17.13 10.51
CA LEU A 252 3.19 18.21 10.32
C LEU A 252 1.95 18.02 11.20
N ARG A 253 1.54 16.77 11.40
CA ARG A 253 0.43 16.42 12.28
C ARG A 253 0.82 16.49 13.75
N ALA A 254 2.02 16.11 14.13
CA ALA A 254 2.55 16.18 15.48
C ALA A 254 2.66 17.63 15.98
N ASP A 255 2.99 18.58 15.10
CA ASP A 255 3.00 20.02 15.42
C ASP A 255 1.63 20.54 15.90
N ASP A 256 0.55 19.85 15.59
CA ASP A 256 -0.80 20.13 16.09
C ASP A 256 -1.12 19.43 17.44
N ASN A 257 -0.09 19.09 18.24
CA ASN A 257 -0.17 18.42 19.56
C ASN A 257 -0.66 16.97 19.51
N THR A 258 -0.30 16.23 18.49
CA THR A 258 -0.48 14.77 18.41
C THR A 258 0.87 14.04 18.50
N PRO A 259 0.91 12.74 18.84
CA PRO A 259 2.15 11.99 18.84
C PRO A 259 2.72 11.85 17.43
N ASP A 260 4.06 11.90 17.32
CA ASP A 260 4.77 11.43 16.15
C ASP A 260 4.67 9.89 16.11
N THR A 261 4.24 9.35 14.98
CA THR A 261 3.96 7.92 14.78
C THR A 261 4.92 7.25 13.79
N ILE A 262 5.79 8.00 13.15
CA ILE A 262 6.72 7.50 12.14
C ILE A 262 8.16 7.59 12.64
N ASP A 263 8.82 6.44 12.84
CA ASP A 263 10.28 6.40 13.00
C ASP A 263 10.97 6.17 11.66
N VAL A 264 11.27 7.26 10.99
CA VAL A 264 11.91 7.21 9.66
C VAL A 264 13.32 6.60 9.70
N ALA A 265 14.03 6.68 10.83
CA ALA A 265 15.37 6.10 10.95
C ALA A 265 15.30 4.57 10.93
N ASP A 266 14.33 4.00 11.62
CA ASP A 266 14.06 2.56 11.61
C ASP A 266 13.58 2.10 10.24
N ILE A 267 12.66 2.83 9.60
CA ILE A 267 12.18 2.53 8.24
C ILE A 267 13.31 2.57 7.21
N LYS A 268 14.18 3.59 7.25
CA LYS A 268 15.37 3.66 6.39
C LYS A 268 16.31 2.49 6.59
N THR A 269 16.46 2.03 7.83
CA THR A 269 17.31 0.89 8.15
C THR A 269 16.73 -0.39 7.56
N VAL A 270 15.42 -0.59 7.63
CA VAL A 270 14.70 -1.70 6.98
C VAL A 270 14.83 -1.63 5.46
N LEU A 271 14.57 -0.47 4.84
CA LEU A 271 14.70 -0.28 3.39
C LEU A 271 16.12 -0.59 2.90
N ARG A 272 17.16 -0.13 3.60
CA ARG A 272 18.56 -0.44 3.24
C ARG A 272 18.86 -1.92 3.30
N ALA A 273 18.42 -2.59 4.38
CA ALA A 273 18.62 -4.02 4.54
C ALA A 273 17.97 -4.79 3.40
N GLN A 274 16.71 -4.45 3.06
CA GLN A 274 16.00 -5.06 1.95
C GLN A 274 16.72 -4.81 0.61
N ALA A 275 17.18 -3.57 0.37
CA ALA A 275 17.93 -3.23 -0.84
C ALA A 275 19.24 -4.03 -0.98
N TYR A 276 19.91 -4.36 0.12
CA TYR A 276 21.12 -5.20 0.10
C TYR A 276 20.78 -6.65 -0.21
N VAL A 277 19.67 -7.17 0.31
CA VAL A 277 19.17 -8.50 -0.05
C VAL A 277 18.87 -8.58 -1.53
N ASP A 278 18.12 -7.62 -2.06
CA ASP A 278 17.76 -7.58 -3.48
C ASP A 278 18.99 -7.40 -4.36
N ALA A 279 19.94 -6.54 -3.97
CA ALA A 279 21.21 -6.40 -4.68
C ALA A 279 22.01 -7.71 -4.73
N ALA A 280 22.03 -8.48 -3.64
CA ALA A 280 22.65 -9.80 -3.60
C ALA A 280 21.92 -10.79 -4.51
N GLN A 281 20.57 -10.83 -4.44
CA GLN A 281 19.72 -11.71 -5.24
C GLN A 281 19.90 -11.52 -6.75
N TYR A 282 20.11 -10.27 -7.17
CA TYR A 282 20.33 -9.91 -8.58
C TYR A 282 21.82 -9.88 -8.99
N GLY A 283 22.73 -10.34 -8.10
CA GLY A 283 24.15 -10.46 -8.39
C GLY A 283 24.87 -9.12 -8.57
N LEU A 284 24.39 -8.07 -7.90
CA LEU A 284 24.93 -6.71 -8.01
C LEU A 284 26.02 -6.41 -6.97
N LEU A 285 26.19 -7.29 -5.98
CA LEU A 285 27.21 -7.15 -4.96
C LEU A 285 28.53 -7.82 -5.38
N SER A 286 29.64 -7.28 -4.89
CA SER A 286 30.97 -7.84 -5.14
C SER A 286 31.23 -9.14 -4.37
N ASP A 287 32.18 -9.95 -4.85
CA ASP A 287 32.67 -11.14 -4.14
C ASP A 287 33.10 -10.80 -2.70
N THR A 288 33.76 -9.63 -2.51
CA THR A 288 34.18 -9.15 -1.18
C THR A 288 32.98 -8.94 -0.24
N ALA A 289 31.82 -8.50 -0.75
CA ALA A 289 30.60 -8.38 0.06
C ALA A 289 30.11 -9.76 0.50
N MET A 290 30.09 -10.73 -0.41
CA MET A 290 29.68 -12.10 -0.13
C MET A 290 30.63 -12.79 0.86
N GLU A 291 31.95 -12.60 0.72
CA GLU A 291 32.96 -13.07 1.67
C GLU A 291 32.78 -12.43 3.06
N ALA A 292 32.48 -11.13 3.14
CA ALA A 292 32.17 -10.46 4.37
C ALA A 292 30.91 -11.02 5.05
N ALA A 293 29.89 -11.42 4.29
CA ALA A 293 28.71 -12.09 4.82
C ALA A 293 29.03 -13.47 5.41
N ALA A 294 29.88 -14.24 4.72
CA ALA A 294 30.33 -15.57 5.14
C ALA A 294 31.24 -15.57 6.37
N THR A 295 32.07 -14.53 6.52
CA THR A 295 33.01 -14.42 7.64
C THR A 295 32.45 -13.65 8.85
N GLY A 296 31.51 -12.75 8.62
CA GLY A 296 30.90 -11.92 9.67
C GLY A 296 31.91 -11.11 10.49
N ASN A 297 31.44 -10.58 11.61
CA ASN A 297 32.29 -9.72 12.47
C ASN A 297 33.28 -10.50 13.35
N ASN A 298 33.01 -11.77 13.64
CA ASN A 298 33.78 -12.60 14.58
C ASN A 298 34.26 -13.93 13.95
N GLY A 299 34.37 -14.02 12.64
CA GLY A 299 34.70 -15.25 11.92
C GLY A 299 33.56 -16.27 11.88
N GLN A 300 32.33 -15.82 12.17
CA GLN A 300 31.12 -16.60 12.01
C GLN A 300 30.22 -15.91 10.97
N PRO A 301 29.60 -16.68 10.05
CA PRO A 301 28.66 -16.11 9.09
C PRO A 301 27.56 -15.29 9.78
N PHE A 302 27.08 -14.23 9.09
CA PHE A 302 25.88 -13.55 9.53
C PHE A 302 24.66 -14.49 9.48
N SER A 303 23.62 -14.22 10.28
CA SER A 303 22.44 -15.08 10.39
C SER A 303 21.66 -15.17 9.07
N PHE A 304 21.75 -14.18 8.22
CA PHE A 304 21.10 -14.10 6.90
C PHE A 304 21.91 -14.75 5.76
N TYR A 305 23.15 -15.17 6.01
CA TYR A 305 24.00 -15.83 5.02
C TYR A 305 23.78 -17.34 5.07
N THR A 306 23.53 -17.93 3.92
CA THR A 306 23.48 -19.39 3.73
C THR A 306 24.27 -19.80 2.51
N GLU A 307 24.77 -21.03 2.49
CA GLU A 307 25.43 -21.63 1.36
C GLU A 307 24.73 -22.95 1.02
N THR A 308 24.28 -23.08 -0.23
CA THR A 308 23.65 -24.29 -0.74
C THR A 308 24.37 -24.73 -2.01
N ASP A 309 24.90 -25.95 -2.03
CA ASP A 309 25.65 -26.49 -3.16
C ASP A 309 26.84 -25.60 -3.61
N GLY A 310 27.51 -24.94 -2.64
CA GLY A 310 28.62 -24.01 -2.92
C GLY A 310 28.19 -22.66 -3.49
N GLN A 311 26.90 -22.37 -3.49
CA GLN A 311 26.36 -21.08 -3.92
C GLN A 311 25.95 -20.25 -2.69
N PRO A 312 26.57 -19.06 -2.49
CA PRO A 312 26.19 -18.16 -1.41
C PRO A 312 24.84 -17.53 -1.68
N THR A 313 24.04 -17.41 -0.65
CA THR A 313 22.70 -16.79 -0.70
C THR A 313 22.51 -15.89 0.49
N ILE A 314 21.98 -14.69 0.24
CA ILE A 314 21.54 -13.74 1.27
C ILE A 314 20.03 -13.81 1.34
N THR A 315 19.50 -14.01 2.55
CA THR A 315 18.07 -14.13 2.79
C THR A 315 17.57 -13.01 3.66
N ALA A 316 16.34 -12.55 3.44
CA ALA A 316 15.65 -11.63 4.32
C ALA A 316 14.83 -12.38 5.36
N PRO A 317 14.79 -11.95 6.63
CA PRO A 317 13.74 -12.39 7.55
C PRO A 317 12.39 -11.81 7.10
N ASP A 318 11.33 -12.55 7.34
CA ASP A 318 9.97 -12.10 7.06
C ASP A 318 9.16 -12.13 8.38
N PRO A 319 8.80 -10.93 8.90
CA PRO A 319 9.08 -9.60 8.38
C PRO A 319 10.53 -9.13 8.66
N MET A 320 11.04 -8.23 7.82
CA MET A 320 12.28 -7.50 8.07
C MET A 320 12.03 -6.43 9.15
N THR A 321 12.45 -6.71 10.37
CA THR A 321 12.32 -5.76 11.49
C THR A 321 13.53 -4.80 11.55
N PRO A 322 13.40 -3.62 12.18
CA PRO A 322 14.54 -2.70 12.39
C PRO A 322 15.71 -3.38 13.13
N GLN A 323 15.44 -4.25 14.11
CA GLN A 323 16.46 -4.99 14.83
C GLN A 323 17.20 -5.98 13.90
N ALA A 324 16.48 -6.76 13.11
CA ALA A 324 17.08 -7.68 12.15
C ALA A 324 17.91 -6.92 11.11
N ALA A 325 17.43 -5.78 10.64
CA ALA A 325 18.11 -4.92 9.68
C ALA A 325 19.47 -4.39 10.17
N GLN A 326 19.73 -4.29 11.47
CA GLN A 326 21.02 -3.84 12.02
C GLN A 326 22.19 -4.78 11.67
N GLU A 327 21.97 -6.07 11.48
CA GLU A 327 23.01 -6.99 11.03
C GLU A 327 23.48 -6.65 9.63
N TYR A 328 22.56 -6.25 8.73
CA TYR A 328 22.89 -5.81 7.36
C TYR A 328 23.68 -4.49 7.35
N MET A 329 23.42 -3.59 8.30
CA MET A 329 24.22 -2.38 8.47
C MET A 329 25.65 -2.68 8.94
N THR A 330 25.81 -3.75 9.71
CA THR A 330 27.14 -4.23 10.12
C THR A 330 27.86 -4.88 8.94
N TRP A 331 27.16 -5.67 8.13
CA TRP A 331 27.70 -6.26 6.91
C TRP A 331 28.17 -5.19 5.91
N ASP A 332 27.36 -4.15 5.63
CA ASP A 332 27.74 -3.02 4.79
C ASP A 332 29.08 -2.39 5.24
N ARG A 333 29.23 -2.13 6.53
CA ARG A 333 30.48 -1.56 7.09
C ARG A 333 31.69 -2.46 6.90
N LEU A 334 31.52 -3.78 6.99
CA LEU A 334 32.61 -4.75 6.85
C LEU A 334 32.97 -4.97 5.36
N SER A 335 32.00 -5.01 4.49
CA SER A 335 32.16 -5.27 3.08
C SER A 335 32.81 -4.10 2.32
N GLY A 336 32.46 -2.87 2.68
CA GLY A 336 32.83 -1.67 1.95
C GLY A 336 32.40 -1.67 0.48
N ASP A 337 31.32 -2.39 0.18
CA ASP A 337 30.84 -2.61 -1.18
C ASP A 337 30.37 -1.31 -1.86
N PRO A 338 30.73 -1.07 -3.14
CA PRO A 338 30.37 0.16 -3.84
C PRO A 338 28.86 0.27 -4.12
N THR A 339 28.16 -0.84 -4.40
CA THR A 339 26.72 -0.84 -4.67
C THR A 339 25.96 -0.55 -3.39
N MET A 340 26.34 -1.14 -2.24
CA MET A 340 25.76 -0.80 -0.95
C MET A 340 25.91 0.68 -0.60
N ARG A 341 27.09 1.27 -0.90
CA ARG A 341 27.31 2.73 -0.71
C ARG A 341 26.42 3.58 -1.59
N ARG A 342 26.16 3.17 -2.85
CA ARG A 342 25.21 3.85 -3.73
C ARG A 342 23.78 3.75 -3.20
N ILE A 343 23.35 2.58 -2.76
CA ILE A 343 22.04 2.38 -2.10
C ILE A 343 21.90 3.34 -0.90
N ASN A 344 22.93 3.42 -0.04
CA ASN A 344 22.94 4.36 1.08
C ASN A 344 22.80 5.82 0.63
N SER A 345 23.43 6.18 -0.48
CA SER A 345 23.31 7.52 -1.06
C SER A 345 21.86 7.85 -1.48
N GLU A 346 21.13 6.86 -2.02
CA GLU A 346 19.76 7.07 -2.44
C GLU A 346 18.80 7.27 -1.24
N MET A 347 19.13 6.75 -0.06
CA MET A 347 18.32 6.95 1.15
C MET A 347 18.25 8.42 1.60
N VAL A 348 19.17 9.28 1.14
CA VAL A 348 19.12 10.74 1.38
C VAL A 348 17.87 11.36 0.77
N ASN A 349 17.30 10.74 -0.28
CA ASN A 349 16.08 11.25 -0.94
C ASN A 349 14.86 11.25 -0.02
N SER A 350 14.89 10.53 1.12
CA SER A 350 13.84 10.66 2.14
C SER A 350 13.73 12.09 2.69
N THR A 351 14.81 12.87 2.71
CA THR A 351 14.76 14.29 3.12
C THR A 351 13.94 15.12 2.13
N THR A 352 14.10 14.87 0.81
CA THR A 352 13.26 15.54 -0.20
C THR A 352 11.79 15.14 -0.03
N GLY A 353 11.51 13.85 0.17
CA GLY A 353 10.14 13.39 0.47
C GLY A 353 9.57 14.05 1.72
N TYR A 354 10.34 14.13 2.79
CA TYR A 354 9.95 14.81 4.04
C TYR A 354 9.57 16.28 3.80
N GLU A 355 10.40 17.04 3.08
CA GLU A 355 10.10 18.44 2.76
C GLU A 355 8.80 18.58 1.94
N GLN A 356 8.53 17.62 1.04
CA GLN A 356 7.27 17.56 0.29
C GLN A 356 6.08 17.27 1.21
N GLY A 357 6.21 16.32 2.14
CA GLY A 357 5.19 15.99 3.13
C GLY A 357 4.86 17.16 4.05
N GLN A 358 5.89 17.91 4.49
CA GLN A 358 5.70 19.15 5.24
C GLN A 358 4.99 20.25 4.43
N GLY A 359 5.12 20.21 3.10
CA GLY A 359 4.45 21.10 2.17
C GLY A 359 3.03 20.68 1.76
N ALA A 360 2.49 19.59 2.31
CA ALA A 360 1.18 19.05 1.97
C ALA A 360 0.05 20.08 2.18
N LYS A 361 -0.89 20.09 1.25
CA LYS A 361 -2.01 21.07 1.25
C LYS A 361 -3.20 20.52 2.03
N ILE A 362 -3.19 20.75 3.33
CA ILE A 362 -4.23 20.26 4.24
C ILE A 362 -5.46 21.18 4.22
N ILE A 363 -6.64 20.59 3.99
CA ILE A 363 -7.95 21.23 4.12
C ILE A 363 -8.34 21.22 5.60
N LYS A 364 -8.33 22.38 6.26
CA LYS A 364 -8.65 22.56 7.70
C LYS A 364 -10.13 22.76 7.94
#